data_0442a63172a85b05cfa1ee291003e9f3
#
_entry.id   0442a63172a85b05cfa1ee291003e9f3
#
_cell.length_a   1.000
_cell.length_b   1.000
_cell.length_c   1.000
_cell.angle_alpha   90.00
_cell.angle_beta   90.00
_cell.angle_gamma   90.00
#
_symmetry.space_group_name_H-M   'P 1'
#
loop_
_entity.id
_entity.type
_entity.pdbx_description
1 polymer ?
#
loop_
_entity_poly.entity_id
_entity_poly.type
_entity_poly.pdbx_seq_one_letter_code
_entity_poly.pdbx_strand_id
1 'polypeptide(L)'
;LDFDAASDEESLLTFRNTFGPDSFAWEEARAVFIGLDDVIYQPGTKPAYIGGLRDDQFNFLEAYLPTVPKDRLLVLGVHIPLFDAKPGIETFRKTDRARLFALLKDFPHVLLLSGHDHTQRHVRHGAENDWHGATPLHEYNVGAACGAFWSGVKDAAGIPDSTMSDGTPNGYA
;
A
#
# COMPACT_ATOMS: atom_id res chain seq x y z
N LEU A 1 -8.90 8.89 -5.07
CA LEU A 1 -8.70 10.34 -4.81
C LEU A 1 -9.43 11.18 -5.84
N ASP A 2 -9.95 12.31 -5.41
CA ASP A 2 -10.51 13.35 -6.27
C ASP A 2 -9.38 14.33 -6.62
N PHE A 3 -8.83 14.23 -7.83
CA PHE A 3 -7.65 15.00 -8.26
C PHE A 3 -7.94 16.48 -8.58
N ASP A 4 -9.19 16.92 -8.51
CA ASP A 4 -9.65 18.31 -8.62
C ASP A 4 -9.95 18.95 -7.24
N ALA A 5 -9.72 18.21 -6.15
CA ALA A 5 -9.87 18.70 -4.80
C ALA A 5 -8.82 19.77 -4.45
N ALA A 6 -9.16 20.68 -3.54
CA ALA A 6 -8.25 21.72 -3.10
C ALA A 6 -7.21 21.23 -2.09
N SER A 7 -7.46 20.11 -1.41
CA SER A 7 -6.60 19.54 -0.39
C SER A 7 -6.63 18.02 -0.38
N ASP A 8 -5.67 17.41 0.33
CA ASP A 8 -5.63 15.97 0.54
C ASP A 8 -6.89 15.44 1.26
N GLU A 9 -7.35 16.14 2.29
CA GLU A 9 -8.54 15.76 3.04
C GLU A 9 -9.81 15.80 2.17
N GLU A 10 -9.96 16.83 1.33
CA GLU A 10 -11.08 16.92 0.40
C GLU A 10 -11.04 15.85 -0.68
N SER A 11 -9.86 15.40 -1.09
CA SER A 11 -9.69 14.36 -2.11
C SER A 11 -10.27 13.00 -1.73
N LEU A 12 -10.58 12.78 -0.45
CA LEU A 12 -11.15 11.55 0.08
C LEU A 12 -12.67 11.59 0.26
N LEU A 13 -13.30 12.75 0.09
CA LEU A 13 -14.71 12.93 0.46
C LEU A 13 -15.65 12.05 -0.36
N THR A 14 -15.43 11.90 -1.67
CA THR A 14 -16.26 11.04 -2.50
C THR A 14 -16.18 9.57 -2.04
N PHE A 15 -14.98 9.08 -1.75
CA PHE A 15 -14.80 7.72 -1.23
C PHE A 15 -15.49 7.57 0.14
N ARG A 16 -15.20 8.46 1.08
CA ARG A 16 -15.73 8.40 2.46
C ARG A 16 -17.25 8.48 2.49
N ASN A 17 -17.86 9.30 1.63
CA ASN A 17 -19.31 9.42 1.53
C ASN A 17 -19.98 8.23 0.85
N THR A 18 -19.26 7.47 0.03
CA THR A 18 -19.82 6.34 -0.75
C THR A 18 -19.58 5.00 -0.06
N PHE A 19 -18.38 4.79 0.46
CA PHE A 19 -17.92 3.48 0.94
C PHE A 19 -17.64 3.45 2.45
N GLY A 20 -17.55 4.59 3.11
CA GLY A 20 -17.19 4.70 4.53
C GLY A 20 -15.70 5.02 4.73
N PRO A 21 -15.13 4.64 5.89
CA PRO A 21 -13.77 5.01 6.24
C PRO A 21 -12.74 4.47 5.23
N ASP A 22 -11.75 5.29 4.92
CA ASP A 22 -10.61 4.96 4.06
C ASP A 22 -9.50 4.19 4.77
N SER A 23 -9.64 4.04 6.09
CA SER A 23 -8.76 3.22 6.93
C SER A 23 -9.58 2.41 7.89
N PHE A 24 -9.35 1.11 7.96
CA PHE A 24 -10.16 0.18 8.74
C PHE A 24 -9.38 -1.09 9.09
N ALA A 25 -9.90 -1.84 10.06
CA ALA A 25 -9.42 -3.17 10.38
C ALA A 25 -10.60 -4.14 10.54
N TRP A 26 -10.35 -5.42 10.26
CA TRP A 26 -11.26 -6.51 10.62
C TRP A 26 -10.46 -7.74 11.02
N GLU A 27 -11.08 -8.59 11.83
CA GLU A 27 -10.47 -9.82 12.30
C GLU A 27 -11.15 -11.03 11.67
N GLU A 28 -10.33 -11.98 11.23
CA GLU A 28 -10.78 -13.23 10.64
C GLU A 28 -9.95 -14.38 11.21
N ALA A 29 -10.58 -15.28 11.97
CA ALA A 29 -9.92 -16.41 12.62
C ALA A 29 -8.63 -16.00 13.37
N ARG A 30 -7.46 -16.25 12.81
CA ARG A 30 -6.16 -15.93 13.41
C ARG A 30 -5.41 -14.79 12.72
N ALA A 31 -6.05 -14.08 11.83
CA ALA A 31 -5.50 -12.96 11.10
C ALA A 31 -6.24 -11.66 11.44
N VAL A 32 -5.52 -10.56 11.34
CA VAL A 32 -6.06 -9.20 11.40
C VAL A 32 -5.69 -8.53 10.10
N PHE A 33 -6.66 -8.02 9.39
CA PHE A 33 -6.49 -7.29 8.16
C PHE A 33 -6.67 -5.81 8.43
N ILE A 34 -5.73 -4.99 7.96
CA ILE A 34 -5.74 -3.53 8.11
C ILE A 34 -5.62 -2.93 6.72
N GLY A 35 -6.64 -2.19 6.29
CA GLY A 35 -6.61 -1.40 5.06
C GLY A 35 -6.28 0.04 5.40
N LEU A 36 -5.30 0.62 4.70
CA LEU A 36 -4.86 2.00 4.88
C LEU A 36 -4.84 2.70 3.52
N ASP A 37 -5.46 3.86 3.42
CA ASP A 37 -5.21 4.75 2.28
C ASP A 37 -3.88 5.46 2.48
N ASP A 38 -2.91 5.10 1.67
CA ASP A 38 -1.54 5.59 1.74
C ASP A 38 -1.18 6.56 0.60
N VAL A 39 -2.20 7.05 -0.12
CA VAL A 39 -1.99 8.03 -1.18
C VAL A 39 -2.23 9.44 -0.65
N ILE A 40 -1.18 10.19 -0.42
CA ILE A 40 -1.25 11.59 0.02
C ILE A 40 -1.32 12.50 -1.19
N TYR A 41 -2.45 13.15 -1.40
CA TYR A 41 -2.64 14.09 -2.50
C TYR A 41 -1.88 15.38 -2.26
N GLN A 42 -1.18 15.84 -3.29
CA GLN A 42 -0.37 17.07 -3.27
C GLN A 42 -0.75 17.97 -4.45
N PRO A 43 -1.80 18.79 -4.32
CA PRO A 43 -2.26 19.64 -5.41
C PRO A 43 -1.14 20.55 -5.91
N GLY A 44 -1.03 20.66 -7.23
CA GLY A 44 -0.02 21.51 -7.88
C GLY A 44 1.37 20.90 -8.01
N THR A 45 1.62 19.68 -7.51
CA THR A 45 2.90 18.97 -7.71
C THR A 45 2.85 18.00 -8.90
N LYS A 46 4.00 17.44 -9.28
CA LYS A 46 4.12 16.38 -10.31
C LYS A 46 5.10 15.31 -9.83
N PRO A 47 4.65 14.10 -9.52
CA PRO A 47 3.24 13.66 -9.50
C PRO A 47 2.43 14.42 -8.45
N ALA A 48 1.11 14.44 -8.61
CA ALA A 48 0.20 15.13 -7.69
C ALA A 48 -0.07 14.34 -6.40
N TYR A 49 0.77 13.40 -6.06
CA TYR A 49 0.68 12.56 -4.86
C TYR A 49 2.03 11.98 -4.48
N ILE A 50 2.11 11.50 -3.23
CA ILE A 50 3.21 10.69 -2.70
C ILE A 50 2.62 9.63 -1.77
N GLY A 51 3.29 8.49 -1.62
CA GLY A 51 2.95 7.51 -0.60
C GLY A 51 3.23 8.05 0.81
N GLY A 52 2.37 7.73 1.74
CA GLY A 52 2.52 8.15 3.14
C GLY A 52 1.27 7.84 3.95
N LEU A 53 1.32 8.13 5.23
CA LEU A 53 0.18 7.99 6.13
C LEU A 53 -0.11 9.32 6.84
N ARG A 54 -1.39 9.54 7.10
CA ARG A 54 -1.88 10.72 7.83
C ARG A 54 -1.82 10.48 9.34
N ASP A 55 -1.85 11.54 10.12
CA ASP A 55 -1.81 11.45 11.58
C ASP A 55 -3.01 10.72 12.18
N ASP A 56 -4.20 10.85 11.60
CA ASP A 56 -5.39 10.11 12.03
C ASP A 56 -5.23 8.59 11.83
N GLN A 57 -4.56 8.15 10.78
CA GLN A 57 -4.22 6.75 10.55
C GLN A 57 -3.20 6.24 11.57
N PHE A 58 -2.20 7.05 11.91
CA PHE A 58 -1.27 6.71 12.98
C PHE A 58 -1.97 6.64 14.34
N ASN A 59 -2.84 7.58 14.65
CA ASN A 59 -3.65 7.56 15.87
C ASN A 59 -4.51 6.30 15.95
N PHE A 60 -5.12 5.89 14.82
CA PHE A 60 -5.85 4.64 14.72
C PHE A 60 -4.95 3.43 15.03
N LEU A 61 -3.80 3.32 14.38
CA LEU A 61 -2.87 2.21 14.58
C LEU A 61 -2.33 2.17 16.02
N GLU A 62 -1.95 3.31 16.59
CA GLU A 62 -1.44 3.44 17.96
C GLU A 62 -2.49 3.04 19.01
N ALA A 63 -3.77 3.28 18.73
CA ALA A 63 -4.88 2.86 19.59
C ALA A 63 -5.23 1.37 19.38
N TYR A 64 -5.21 0.89 18.16
CA TYR A 64 -5.71 -0.45 17.82
C TYR A 64 -4.67 -1.55 18.05
N LEU A 65 -3.42 -1.39 17.58
CA LEU A 65 -2.40 -2.43 17.63
C LEU A 65 -2.08 -2.95 19.05
N PRO A 66 -2.13 -2.15 20.13
CA PRO A 66 -1.98 -2.66 21.49
C PRO A 66 -3.07 -3.65 21.94
N THR A 67 -4.25 -3.63 21.28
CA THR A 67 -5.36 -4.55 21.59
C THR A 67 -5.22 -5.89 20.87
N VAL A 68 -4.35 -5.97 19.85
CA VAL A 68 -4.17 -7.17 19.01
C VAL A 68 -3.20 -8.15 19.67
N PRO A 69 -3.58 -9.42 19.87
CA PRO A 69 -2.66 -10.45 20.36
C PRO A 69 -1.48 -10.65 19.43
N LYS A 70 -0.27 -10.76 19.99
CA LYS A 70 0.98 -10.81 19.23
C LYS A 70 1.17 -12.09 18.40
N ASP A 71 0.40 -13.15 18.65
CA ASP A 71 0.41 -14.38 17.87
C ASP A 71 -0.48 -14.33 16.61
N ARG A 72 -1.15 -13.21 16.37
CA ARG A 72 -1.96 -13.01 15.17
C ARG A 72 -1.09 -12.65 13.97
N LEU A 73 -1.49 -13.12 12.79
CA LEU A 73 -0.98 -12.61 11.53
C LEU A 73 -1.57 -11.22 11.25
N LEU A 74 -0.73 -10.21 11.12
CA LEU A 74 -1.14 -8.91 10.59
C LEU A 74 -0.98 -8.88 9.08
N VAL A 75 -2.03 -8.57 8.35
CA VAL A 75 -2.01 -8.34 6.91
C VAL A 75 -2.39 -6.88 6.68
N LEU A 76 -1.42 -6.07 6.26
CA LEU A 76 -1.65 -4.67 5.92
C LEU A 76 -1.77 -4.52 4.40
N GLY A 77 -2.87 -3.92 3.95
CA GLY A 77 -3.11 -3.56 2.55
C GLY A 77 -2.94 -2.07 2.34
N VAL A 78 -2.08 -1.70 1.42
CA VAL A 78 -1.81 -0.32 0.98
C VAL A 78 -1.79 -0.27 -0.55
N HIS A 79 -1.81 0.93 -1.15
CA HIS A 79 -1.69 1.06 -2.61
C HIS A 79 -0.24 1.26 -3.03
N ILE A 80 0.45 2.26 -2.49
CA ILE A 80 1.83 2.59 -2.85
C ILE A 80 2.80 1.71 -2.05
N PRO A 81 3.76 1.04 -2.70
CA PRO A 81 4.72 0.20 -1.98
C PRO A 81 5.61 1.02 -1.05
N LEU A 82 6.00 0.40 0.07
CA LEU A 82 6.84 1.01 1.08
C LEU A 82 8.34 1.01 0.70
N PHE A 83 8.70 0.43 -0.44
CA PHE A 83 10.05 0.48 -0.99
C PHE A 83 10.14 1.52 -2.12
N ASP A 84 11.35 2.02 -2.35
CA ASP A 84 11.62 2.91 -3.49
C ASP A 84 11.72 2.08 -4.77
N ALA A 85 10.74 2.20 -5.67
CA ALA A 85 10.73 1.46 -6.95
C ALA A 85 11.91 1.82 -7.85
N LYS A 86 12.44 3.05 -7.71
CA LYS A 86 13.63 3.54 -8.39
C LYS A 86 14.62 4.09 -7.37
N PRO A 87 15.90 3.72 -7.43
CA PRO A 87 16.92 4.23 -6.52
C PRO A 87 16.97 5.77 -6.50
N GLY A 88 16.92 6.33 -5.30
CA GLY A 88 16.99 7.77 -5.08
C GLY A 88 15.71 8.58 -5.35
N ILE A 89 14.62 7.91 -5.71
CA ILE A 89 13.30 8.54 -5.85
C ILE A 89 12.41 8.05 -4.71
N GLU A 90 12.10 8.94 -3.78
CA GLU A 90 11.19 8.64 -2.69
C GLU A 90 9.76 8.50 -3.22
N THR A 91 9.23 7.28 -3.20
CA THR A 91 7.85 6.98 -3.60
C THR A 91 6.90 6.95 -2.41
N PHE A 92 7.44 6.65 -1.24
CA PHE A 92 6.72 6.66 0.03
C PHE A 92 7.55 7.44 1.07
N ARG A 93 6.92 8.32 1.85
CA ARG A 93 7.59 9.14 2.86
C ARG A 93 8.34 8.27 3.86
N LYS A 94 9.66 8.42 3.91
CA LYS A 94 10.54 7.59 4.78
C LYS A 94 10.23 7.76 6.26
N THR A 95 9.84 8.97 6.67
CA THR A 95 9.42 9.25 8.04
C THR A 95 8.19 8.44 8.44
N ASP A 96 7.20 8.35 7.56
CA ASP A 96 5.96 7.63 7.80
C ASP A 96 6.20 6.12 7.78
N ARG A 97 7.04 5.64 6.85
CA ARG A 97 7.49 4.25 6.83
C ARG A 97 8.19 3.85 8.13
N ALA A 98 9.15 4.66 8.59
CA ALA A 98 9.87 4.39 9.84
C ALA A 98 8.92 4.37 11.05
N ARG A 99 7.95 5.30 11.12
CA ARG A 99 6.92 5.32 12.16
C ARG A 99 6.02 4.08 12.11
N LEU A 100 5.55 3.69 10.93
CA LEU A 100 4.76 2.49 10.75
C LEU A 100 5.53 1.25 11.18
N PHE A 101 6.78 1.10 10.74
CA PHE A 101 7.62 -0.04 11.09
C PHE A 101 7.89 -0.12 12.59
N ALA A 102 8.03 1.02 13.26
CA ALA A 102 8.19 1.06 14.72
C ALA A 102 6.95 0.52 15.45
N LEU A 103 5.75 0.73 14.93
CA LEU A 103 4.50 0.18 15.49
C LEU A 103 4.36 -1.33 15.25
N LEU A 104 4.91 -1.83 14.14
CA LEU A 104 4.75 -3.22 13.72
C LEU A 104 5.85 -4.16 14.23
N LYS A 105 7.03 -3.65 14.61
CA LYS A 105 8.25 -4.43 14.88
C LYS A 105 8.11 -5.53 15.92
N ASP A 106 7.17 -5.38 16.87
CA ASP A 106 6.93 -6.33 17.95
C ASP A 106 5.91 -7.43 17.59
N PHE A 107 5.41 -7.44 16.34
CA PHE A 107 4.58 -8.50 15.80
C PHE A 107 5.45 -9.46 14.99
N PRO A 108 5.50 -10.76 15.37
CA PRO A 108 6.35 -11.74 14.69
C PRO A 108 5.82 -12.14 13.30
N HIS A 109 4.54 -11.89 13.03
CA HIS A 109 3.88 -12.32 11.80
C HIS A 109 3.21 -11.11 11.14
N VAL A 110 3.92 -10.48 10.21
CA VAL A 110 3.41 -9.33 9.43
C VAL A 110 3.61 -9.59 7.94
N LEU A 111 2.59 -9.34 7.16
CA LEU A 111 2.60 -9.32 5.70
C LEU A 111 2.09 -7.97 5.22
N LEU A 112 2.87 -7.29 4.39
CA LEU A 112 2.43 -6.12 3.65
C LEU A 112 1.99 -6.53 2.24
N LEU A 113 0.86 -6.01 1.79
CA LEU A 113 0.36 -6.12 0.43
C LEU A 113 0.31 -4.73 -0.18
N SER A 114 1.01 -4.53 -1.29
CA SER A 114 1.04 -3.27 -2.03
C SER A 114 0.79 -3.50 -3.53
N GLY A 115 0.62 -2.44 -4.30
CA GLY A 115 0.36 -2.48 -5.73
C GLY A 115 1.10 -1.39 -6.48
N HIS A 116 0.39 -0.53 -7.23
CA HIS A 116 0.86 0.70 -7.88
C HIS A 116 1.80 0.52 -9.08
N ASP A 117 2.87 -0.27 -8.93
CA ASP A 117 3.92 -0.39 -9.96
C ASP A 117 3.52 -1.25 -11.16
N HIS A 118 2.40 -1.97 -11.09
CA HIS A 118 1.97 -2.96 -12.07
C HIS A 118 3.06 -4.02 -12.34
N THR A 119 3.76 -4.42 -11.29
CA THR A 119 4.79 -5.45 -11.30
C THR A 119 4.58 -6.39 -10.13
N GLN A 120 5.09 -7.61 -10.26
CA GLN A 120 5.06 -8.57 -9.17
C GLN A 120 6.43 -8.62 -8.47
N ARG A 121 6.47 -8.34 -7.17
CA ARG A 121 7.72 -8.34 -6.41
C ARG A 121 7.53 -8.84 -5.00
N HIS A 122 8.51 -9.60 -4.52
CA HIS A 122 8.66 -9.91 -3.10
C HIS A 122 9.84 -9.10 -2.55
N VAL A 123 9.55 -8.20 -1.62
CA VAL A 123 10.56 -7.39 -0.94
C VAL A 123 10.70 -7.85 0.51
N ARG A 124 11.92 -7.85 1.02
CA ARG A 124 12.23 -8.13 2.42
C ARG A 124 12.88 -6.88 3.01
N HIS A 125 12.15 -6.20 3.88
CA HIS A 125 12.68 -5.04 4.58
C HIS A 125 13.53 -5.48 5.76
N GLY A 126 14.69 -4.89 5.88
CA GLY A 126 15.62 -5.05 6.99
C GLY A 126 16.02 -3.69 7.57
N ALA A 127 17.12 -3.67 8.34
CA ALA A 127 17.62 -2.46 8.99
C ALA A 127 17.98 -1.34 8.00
N GLU A 128 18.31 -1.69 6.76
CA GLU A 128 18.59 -0.74 5.67
C GLU A 128 17.34 0.07 5.25
N ASN A 129 16.15 -0.44 5.59
CA ASN A 129 14.86 0.23 5.35
C ASN A 129 14.15 0.63 6.67
N ASP A 130 14.91 0.79 7.76
CA ASP A 130 14.40 1.13 9.09
C ASP A 130 13.52 0.04 9.75
N TRP A 131 13.53 -1.21 9.23
CA TRP A 131 12.86 -2.31 9.90
C TRP A 131 13.74 -2.95 10.97
N HIS A 132 13.25 -2.99 12.21
CA HIS A 132 13.95 -3.51 13.38
C HIS A 132 13.19 -4.64 14.10
N GLY A 133 12.29 -5.34 13.39
CA GLY A 133 11.63 -6.54 13.90
C GLY A 133 12.57 -7.75 13.92
N ALA A 134 12.13 -8.83 14.58
CA ALA A 134 12.92 -10.04 14.78
C ALA A 134 13.30 -10.78 13.48
N THR A 135 12.46 -10.65 12.45
CA THR A 135 12.67 -11.24 11.11
C THR A 135 12.43 -10.18 10.04
N PRO A 136 13.03 -10.30 8.85
CA PRO A 136 12.74 -9.37 7.76
C PRO A 136 11.26 -9.29 7.46
N LEU A 137 10.73 -8.06 7.34
CA LEU A 137 9.33 -7.82 7.00
C LEU A 137 9.09 -8.14 5.53
N HIS A 138 8.10 -8.97 5.27
CA HIS A 138 7.71 -9.33 3.91
C HIS A 138 6.70 -8.33 3.37
N GLU A 139 7.05 -7.70 2.25
CA GLU A 139 6.12 -6.97 1.40
C GLU A 139 5.96 -7.72 0.07
N TYR A 140 4.72 -7.97 -0.30
CA TYR A 140 4.35 -8.50 -1.61
C TYR A 140 3.68 -7.39 -2.42
N ASN A 141 4.38 -6.89 -3.42
CA ASN A 141 3.83 -5.97 -4.40
C ASN A 141 3.09 -6.78 -5.45
N VAL A 142 1.79 -6.62 -5.51
CA VAL A 142 0.88 -7.40 -6.34
C VAL A 142 0.74 -6.75 -7.71
N GLY A 143 0.80 -7.55 -8.76
CA GLY A 143 0.55 -7.06 -10.11
C GLY A 143 -0.88 -6.57 -10.31
N ALA A 144 -1.07 -5.66 -11.25
CA ALA A 144 -2.36 -5.07 -11.55
C ALA A 144 -3.23 -5.98 -12.42
N ALA A 145 -4.52 -6.11 -12.10
CA ALA A 145 -5.47 -6.85 -12.92
C ALA A 145 -5.63 -6.25 -14.34
N CYS A 146 -5.39 -4.95 -14.51
CA CYS A 146 -5.37 -4.27 -15.81
C CYS A 146 -4.02 -4.36 -16.54
N GLY A 147 -3.03 -5.07 -15.99
CA GLY A 147 -1.67 -5.08 -16.51
C GLY A 147 -1.08 -3.68 -16.66
N ALA A 148 -0.44 -3.39 -17.79
CA ALA A 148 0.10 -2.06 -18.11
C ALA A 148 -0.97 -1.16 -18.76
N PHE A 149 -2.12 -0.98 -18.11
CA PHE A 149 -3.23 -0.12 -18.57
C PHE A 149 -3.84 -0.52 -19.92
N TRP A 150 -3.94 -1.82 -20.21
CA TRP A 150 -4.51 -2.31 -21.47
C TRP A 150 -3.80 -1.74 -22.71
N SER A 151 -2.47 -1.57 -22.62
CA SER A 151 -1.67 -0.95 -23.69
C SER A 151 -1.05 -1.94 -24.67
N GLY A 152 -1.35 -3.23 -24.53
CA GLY A 152 -0.80 -4.29 -25.39
C GLY A 152 -1.41 -4.37 -26.79
N VAL A 153 -0.96 -5.37 -27.54
CA VAL A 153 -1.49 -5.69 -28.88
C VAL A 153 -2.95 -6.11 -28.77
N LYS A 154 -3.79 -5.58 -29.64
CA LYS A 154 -5.21 -5.93 -29.69
C LYS A 154 -5.42 -7.29 -30.34
N ASP A 155 -6.29 -8.10 -29.76
CA ASP A 155 -6.77 -9.35 -30.34
C ASP A 155 -7.78 -9.11 -31.51
N ALA A 156 -8.34 -10.19 -32.06
CA ALA A 156 -9.31 -10.11 -33.13
C ALA A 156 -10.63 -9.42 -32.77
N ALA A 157 -10.97 -9.33 -31.47
CA ALA A 157 -12.13 -8.60 -30.93
C ALA A 157 -11.80 -7.14 -30.60
N GLY A 158 -10.55 -6.71 -30.81
CA GLY A 158 -10.08 -5.37 -30.51
C GLY A 158 -9.74 -5.14 -29.03
N ILE A 159 -9.64 -6.21 -28.23
CA ILE A 159 -9.30 -6.16 -26.82
C ILE A 159 -7.77 -6.15 -26.67
N PRO A 160 -7.19 -5.13 -26.03
CA PRO A 160 -5.75 -5.07 -25.81
C PRO A 160 -5.28 -6.13 -24.82
N ASP A 161 -4.10 -6.69 -25.04
CA ASP A 161 -3.40 -7.48 -24.04
C ASP A 161 -3.08 -6.63 -22.81
N SER A 162 -3.21 -7.22 -21.65
CA SER A 162 -3.06 -6.56 -20.35
C SER A 162 -1.91 -7.14 -19.52
N THR A 163 -0.83 -7.60 -20.17
CA THR A 163 0.39 -7.99 -19.43
C THR A 163 0.87 -6.87 -18.52
N MET A 164 1.43 -7.23 -17.38
CA MET A 164 1.99 -6.28 -16.43
C MET A 164 3.26 -5.60 -16.95
N SER A 165 3.68 -4.51 -16.30
CA SER A 165 4.84 -3.71 -16.73
C SER A 165 6.16 -4.49 -16.72
N ASP A 166 6.26 -5.57 -15.96
CA ASP A 166 7.39 -6.50 -15.94
C ASP A 166 7.28 -7.65 -16.94
N GLY A 167 6.22 -7.66 -17.75
CA GLY A 167 5.94 -8.73 -18.72
C GLY A 167 5.23 -9.95 -18.15
N THR A 168 4.90 -9.96 -16.88
CA THR A 168 4.12 -11.03 -16.25
C THR A 168 2.68 -11.01 -16.78
N PRO A 169 2.08 -12.15 -17.18
CA PRO A 169 0.69 -12.18 -17.59
C PRO A 169 -0.24 -11.92 -16.40
N ASN A 170 -1.45 -11.49 -16.69
CA ASN A 170 -2.49 -11.36 -15.67
C ASN A 170 -2.72 -12.69 -14.96
N GLY A 171 -2.87 -12.62 -13.66
CA GLY A 171 -3.01 -13.80 -12.83
C GLY A 171 -3.39 -13.46 -11.39
N TYR A 172 -3.22 -14.44 -10.55
CA TYR A 172 -3.36 -14.33 -9.09
C TYR A 172 -2.21 -15.10 -8.43
N ALA A 173 -1.92 -14.75 -7.18
CA ALA A 173 -0.89 -15.39 -6.37
C ALA A 173 -1.49 -15.96 -5.07
#